data_8e31e47d7aece82a9c28f532c5b835e5
#
_entry.id   8e31e47d7aece82a9c28f532c5b835e5
#
_cell.length_a   1.000
_cell.length_b   1.000
_cell.length_c   1.000
_cell.angle_alpha   90.00
_cell.angle_beta   90.00
_cell.angle_gamma   90.00
#
_symmetry.space_group_name_H-M   'P 1'
#
loop_
_entity.id
_entity.type
_entity.pdbx_description
1 polymer ?
#
loop_
_entity_poly.entity_id
_entity_poly.type
_entity_poly.pdbx_seq_one_letter_code
_entity_poly.pdbx_strand_id
1 'polypeptide(L)'
;MGVRWCAALFLLGIVATSHAELVVRDDLGNEVRLAAEARRIVSLAPHATELLFAAGAGRSVVGAVQWSDYPPEAKKIPRVGSYVSLDPERIAALAPDLVVGWASGNNPRVLEKLRALGLTLYVSEIRSLEQVATALERLGTLAGTEAQARKAADAFRDRWRRIRSRYADKPRVSVFYQIWHKPFMTVNGEHLISRVIELCGGRNVFDAAPTLTPVLNVEAVLAANPQVIVAGGMGEAYPEWLENWRRWPQLEAVKNGHLVFVPSDLLQRPAPRILDGAERLCEALDAVRTRMAQARRGP
;
A
#
# COMPACT_ATOMS: atom_id res chain seq x y z
N MET A 1 10.79 -11.11 83.85
CA MET A 1 11.25 -11.63 82.54
C MET A 1 10.24 -11.20 81.52
N GLY A 2 10.55 -10.13 80.73
CA GLY A 2 9.66 -9.55 79.74
C GLY A 2 10.14 -9.92 78.35
N VAL A 3 9.34 -10.60 77.59
CA VAL A 3 9.59 -10.95 76.18
C VAL A 3 9.10 -9.81 75.27
N ARG A 4 10.02 -9.10 74.62
CA ARG A 4 9.70 -8.09 73.63
C ARG A 4 9.55 -8.76 72.30
N TRP A 5 8.31 -8.76 71.75
CA TRP A 5 8.05 -9.18 70.36
C TRP A 5 8.36 -7.99 69.40
N CYS A 6 9.37 -8.14 68.54
CA CYS A 6 9.61 -7.26 67.45
C CYS A 6 8.76 -7.72 66.22
N ALA A 7 7.73 -6.96 65.89
CA ALA A 7 6.97 -7.18 64.68
C ALA A 7 7.76 -6.55 63.50
N ALA A 8 8.31 -7.39 62.65
CA ALA A 8 8.92 -6.95 61.38
C ALA A 8 7.81 -6.71 60.35
N LEU A 9 7.54 -5.44 59.99
CA LEU A 9 6.68 -5.09 58.87
C LEU A 9 7.46 -5.33 57.55
N PHE A 10 7.04 -6.35 56.81
CA PHE A 10 7.47 -6.53 55.42
C PHE A 10 6.66 -5.57 54.50
N LEU A 11 7.28 -4.46 54.08
CA LEU A 11 6.77 -3.61 53.02
C LEU A 11 6.98 -4.34 51.67
N LEU A 12 5.91 -4.96 51.14
CA LEU A 12 5.89 -5.38 49.74
C LEU A 12 5.85 -4.14 48.86
N GLY A 13 6.98 -3.75 48.32
CA GLY A 13 7.07 -2.73 47.25
C GLY A 13 6.38 -3.24 46.00
N ILE A 14 5.21 -2.69 45.67
CA ILE A 14 4.57 -2.88 44.35
C ILE A 14 5.45 -2.11 43.34
N VAL A 15 6.28 -2.84 42.58
CA VAL A 15 6.98 -2.28 41.43
C VAL A 15 5.95 -2.09 40.34
N ALA A 16 5.38 -0.88 40.25
CA ALA A 16 4.59 -0.47 39.10
C ALA A 16 5.51 -0.43 37.89
N THR A 17 5.44 -1.44 37.03
CA THR A 17 6.10 -1.40 35.71
C THR A 17 5.42 -0.31 34.87
N SER A 18 6.00 0.88 34.88
CA SER A 18 5.63 1.94 33.94
C SER A 18 6.00 1.45 32.54
N HIS A 19 5.02 0.97 31.78
CA HIS A 19 5.19 0.76 30.35
C HIS A 19 5.20 2.15 29.70
N ALA A 20 6.26 2.47 28.96
CA ALA A 20 6.30 3.70 28.19
C ALA A 20 5.19 3.67 27.13
N GLU A 21 4.39 4.74 27.06
CA GLU A 21 3.36 4.91 26.05
C GLU A 21 4.00 4.82 24.65
N LEU A 22 3.42 4.03 23.76
CA LEU A 22 3.83 3.94 22.36
C LEU A 22 3.18 5.08 21.58
N VAL A 23 3.98 5.92 20.96
CA VAL A 23 3.51 7.07 20.19
C VAL A 23 4.13 7.06 18.80
N VAL A 24 3.31 7.04 17.76
CA VAL A 24 3.73 7.22 16.36
C VAL A 24 2.84 8.25 15.69
N ARG A 25 3.25 8.74 14.52
CA ARG A 25 2.37 9.53 13.64
C ARG A 25 1.87 8.66 12.51
N ASP A 26 0.57 8.74 12.20
CA ASP A 26 0.00 8.10 11.01
C ASP A 26 0.41 8.83 9.72
N ASP A 27 -0.05 8.37 8.56
CA ASP A 27 0.34 8.98 7.27
C ASP A 27 -0.36 10.33 7.02
N LEU A 28 -1.36 10.68 7.83
CA LEU A 28 -2.01 12.00 7.84
C LEU A 28 -1.38 12.98 8.85
N GLY A 29 -0.37 12.52 9.62
CA GLY A 29 0.31 13.30 10.65
C GLY A 29 -0.36 13.28 12.02
N ASN A 30 -1.47 12.55 12.20
CA ASN A 30 -2.12 12.41 13.50
C ASN A 30 -1.29 11.54 14.44
N GLU A 31 -1.25 11.90 15.73
CA GLU A 31 -0.63 11.06 16.74
C GLU A 31 -1.51 9.86 17.06
N VAL A 32 -0.90 8.67 17.03
CA VAL A 32 -1.49 7.40 17.43
C VAL A 32 -0.80 6.95 18.71
N ARG A 33 -1.56 6.83 19.79
CA ARG A 33 -1.07 6.51 21.13
C ARG A 33 -1.63 5.19 21.61
N LEU A 34 -0.78 4.32 22.13
CA LEU A 34 -1.15 3.08 22.77
C LEU A 34 -0.44 2.95 24.12
N ALA A 35 -1.15 2.56 25.17
CA ALA A 35 -0.58 2.30 26.47
C ALA A 35 0.33 1.05 26.51
N ALA A 36 0.14 0.13 25.56
CA ALA A 36 0.95 -1.07 25.38
C ALA A 36 0.88 -1.52 23.91
N GLU A 37 1.69 -2.51 23.54
CA GLU A 37 1.69 -3.11 22.21
C GLU A 37 0.31 -3.63 21.80
N ALA A 38 -0.11 -3.36 20.56
CA ALA A 38 -1.37 -3.86 20.03
C ALA A 38 -1.34 -5.37 19.85
N ARG A 39 -2.23 -6.07 20.54
CA ARG A 39 -2.41 -7.53 20.46
C ARG A 39 -3.63 -7.92 19.64
N ARG A 40 -4.52 -6.97 19.38
CA ARG A 40 -5.76 -7.14 18.62
C ARG A 40 -5.87 -6.03 17.58
N ILE A 41 -5.51 -6.34 16.36
CA ILE A 41 -5.47 -5.36 15.26
C ILE A 41 -6.55 -5.69 14.23
N VAL A 42 -7.32 -4.69 13.82
CA VAL A 42 -8.24 -4.80 12.67
C VAL A 42 -7.70 -4.01 11.49
N SER A 43 -7.60 -4.68 10.34
CA SER A 43 -7.12 -4.09 9.09
C SER A 43 -8.28 -3.77 8.14
N LEU A 44 -8.42 -2.51 7.75
CA LEU A 44 -9.51 -2.01 6.91
C LEU A 44 -9.11 -1.84 5.43
N ALA A 45 -7.93 -2.34 5.04
CA ALA A 45 -7.49 -2.34 3.64
C ALA A 45 -6.59 -3.55 3.34
N PRO A 46 -6.61 -4.10 2.10
CA PRO A 46 -5.73 -5.22 1.74
C PRO A 46 -4.24 -4.92 1.92
N HIS A 47 -3.79 -3.72 1.51
CA HIS A 47 -2.40 -3.33 1.69
C HIS A 47 -2.00 -3.16 3.18
N ALA A 48 -2.92 -2.69 4.02
CA ALA A 48 -2.67 -2.58 5.46
C ALA A 48 -2.47 -3.97 6.08
N THR A 49 -3.23 -4.98 5.62
CA THR A 49 -3.00 -6.37 6.01
C THR A 49 -1.61 -6.84 5.60
N GLU A 50 -1.18 -6.60 4.36
CA GLU A 50 0.16 -6.96 3.88
C GLU A 50 1.27 -6.28 4.69
N LEU A 51 1.11 -4.98 4.99
CA LEU A 51 2.06 -4.22 5.83
C LEU A 51 2.17 -4.81 7.24
N LEU A 52 1.04 -5.13 7.89
CA LEU A 52 1.01 -5.73 9.23
C LEU A 52 1.74 -7.09 9.25
N PHE A 53 1.48 -7.95 8.26
CA PHE A 53 2.19 -9.22 8.17
C PHE A 53 3.69 -9.04 7.93
N ALA A 54 4.08 -8.14 7.03
CA ALA A 54 5.47 -7.86 6.74
C ALA A 54 6.21 -7.24 7.95
N ALA A 55 5.51 -6.40 8.73
CA ALA A 55 6.02 -5.83 9.98
C ALA A 55 6.10 -6.86 11.12
N GLY A 56 5.61 -8.09 10.95
CA GLY A 56 5.63 -9.14 11.98
C GLY A 56 4.39 -9.19 12.87
N ALA A 57 3.42 -8.30 12.65
CA ALA A 57 2.19 -8.18 13.44
C ALA A 57 1.06 -9.12 12.98
N GLY A 58 1.30 -10.03 12.03
CA GLY A 58 0.26 -10.87 11.43
C GLY A 58 -0.55 -11.70 12.44
N ARG A 59 0.07 -12.16 13.52
CA ARG A 59 -0.60 -12.93 14.58
C ARG A 59 -1.56 -12.09 15.42
N SER A 60 -1.35 -10.78 15.47
CA SER A 60 -2.22 -9.83 16.18
C SER A 60 -3.43 -9.40 15.34
N VAL A 61 -3.49 -9.74 14.06
CA VAL A 61 -4.60 -9.34 13.19
C VAL A 61 -5.80 -10.24 13.43
N VAL A 62 -6.84 -9.68 14.09
CA VAL A 62 -8.07 -10.40 14.49
C VAL A 62 -9.24 -10.16 13.54
N GLY A 63 -9.15 -9.19 12.63
CA GLY A 63 -10.15 -8.88 11.61
C GLY A 63 -9.52 -8.20 10.40
N ALA A 64 -10.02 -8.50 9.22
CA ALA A 64 -9.56 -7.89 7.97
C ALA A 64 -10.72 -7.71 6.99
N VAL A 65 -10.56 -6.82 6.00
CA VAL A 65 -11.54 -6.64 4.93
C VAL A 65 -11.42 -7.71 3.84
N GLN A 66 -12.44 -7.78 2.98
CA GLN A 66 -12.39 -8.60 1.77
C GLN A 66 -11.11 -8.27 0.95
N TRP A 67 -10.61 -9.25 0.18
CA TRP A 67 -9.39 -9.13 -0.62
C TRP A 67 -8.08 -8.98 0.18
N SER A 68 -8.12 -9.13 1.52
CA SER A 68 -6.93 -9.31 2.35
C SER A 68 -6.47 -10.76 2.27
N ASP A 69 -5.83 -11.13 1.17
CA ASP A 69 -5.53 -12.50 0.75
C ASP A 69 -4.02 -12.82 0.72
N TYR A 70 -3.20 -11.84 1.02
CA TYR A 70 -1.76 -12.00 1.11
C TYR A 70 -1.22 -11.51 2.48
N PRO A 71 -0.27 -12.25 3.08
CA PRO A 71 0.17 -13.59 2.67
C PRO A 71 -0.96 -14.63 2.79
N PRO A 72 -0.78 -15.89 2.35
CA PRO A 72 -1.84 -16.92 2.36
C PRO A 72 -2.53 -17.09 3.71
N GLU A 73 -1.83 -16.86 4.82
CA GLU A 73 -2.34 -16.91 6.18
C GLU A 73 -3.45 -15.88 6.44
N ALA A 74 -3.39 -14.73 5.77
CA ALA A 74 -4.38 -13.66 5.89
C ALA A 74 -5.78 -14.10 5.43
N LYS A 75 -5.89 -15.14 4.57
CA LYS A 75 -7.17 -15.70 4.13
C LYS A 75 -8.00 -16.27 5.27
N LYS A 76 -7.36 -16.69 6.37
CA LYS A 76 -7.99 -17.31 7.54
C LYS A 76 -8.58 -16.28 8.52
N ILE A 77 -8.24 -14.99 8.36
CA ILE A 77 -8.70 -13.93 9.26
C ILE A 77 -10.19 -13.65 9.03
N PRO A 78 -11.01 -13.49 10.08
CA PRO A 78 -12.41 -13.10 9.97
C PRO A 78 -12.61 -11.81 9.19
N ARG A 79 -13.63 -11.76 8.30
CA ARG A 79 -13.92 -10.59 7.48
C ARG A 79 -14.88 -9.63 8.20
N VAL A 80 -14.53 -8.34 8.20
CA VAL A 80 -15.31 -7.26 8.82
C VAL A 80 -16.00 -6.35 7.79
N GLY A 81 -16.17 -6.83 6.57
CA GLY A 81 -16.74 -6.09 5.44
C GLY A 81 -15.77 -5.97 4.26
N SER A 82 -16.06 -5.06 3.34
CA SER A 82 -15.13 -4.63 2.29
C SER A 82 -14.52 -3.27 2.65
N TYR A 83 -13.44 -2.84 1.96
CA TYR A 83 -12.84 -1.54 2.24
C TYR A 83 -13.77 -0.34 1.95
N VAL A 84 -14.78 -0.51 1.10
CA VAL A 84 -15.81 0.51 0.80
C VAL A 84 -17.07 0.36 1.66
N SER A 85 -17.34 -0.83 2.21
CA SER A 85 -18.53 -1.13 3.03
C SER A 85 -18.08 -1.88 4.29
N LEU A 86 -17.81 -1.11 5.33
CA LEU A 86 -17.37 -1.59 6.63
C LEU A 86 -18.55 -1.73 7.58
N ASP A 87 -18.45 -2.65 8.53
CA ASP A 87 -19.40 -2.86 9.62
C ASP A 87 -18.75 -2.41 10.94
N PRO A 88 -19.03 -1.17 11.42
CA PRO A 88 -18.40 -0.62 12.63
C PRO A 88 -18.71 -1.42 13.89
N GLU A 89 -19.92 -1.98 13.99
CA GLU A 89 -20.37 -2.77 15.14
C GLU A 89 -19.58 -4.09 15.20
N ARG A 90 -19.39 -4.73 14.07
CA ARG A 90 -18.59 -5.95 13.95
C ARG A 90 -17.10 -5.68 14.25
N ILE A 91 -16.59 -4.53 13.81
CA ILE A 91 -15.21 -4.11 14.12
C ILE A 91 -15.07 -3.90 15.64
N ALA A 92 -15.99 -3.16 16.27
CA ALA A 92 -15.97 -2.89 17.70
C ALA A 92 -16.13 -4.17 18.54
N ALA A 93 -16.96 -5.13 18.11
CA ALA A 93 -17.16 -6.41 18.76
C ALA A 93 -15.87 -7.27 18.83
N LEU A 94 -14.90 -7.02 17.94
CA LEU A 94 -13.58 -7.65 18.01
C LEU A 94 -12.70 -7.04 19.12
N ALA A 95 -13.14 -5.99 19.82
CA ALA A 95 -12.39 -5.26 20.85
C ALA A 95 -10.93 -5.01 20.42
N PRO A 96 -10.67 -4.31 19.29
CA PRO A 96 -9.32 -4.08 18.83
C PRO A 96 -8.60 -3.02 19.66
N ASP A 97 -7.29 -3.23 19.91
CA ASP A 97 -6.40 -2.23 20.48
C ASP A 97 -6.02 -1.18 19.41
N LEU A 98 -5.98 -1.61 18.16
CA LEU A 98 -5.61 -0.79 17.01
C LEU A 98 -6.46 -1.13 15.78
N VAL A 99 -6.93 -0.11 15.09
CA VAL A 99 -7.56 -0.23 13.77
C VAL A 99 -6.67 0.47 12.75
N VAL A 100 -6.27 -0.25 11.69
CA VAL A 100 -5.49 0.31 10.57
C VAL A 100 -6.43 0.60 9.41
N GLY A 101 -6.71 1.88 9.19
CA GLY A 101 -7.59 2.39 8.14
C GLY A 101 -6.83 2.88 6.90
N TRP A 102 -7.57 3.31 5.88
CA TRP A 102 -7.05 3.86 4.62
C TRP A 102 -7.81 5.14 4.25
N ALA A 103 -7.12 6.28 4.20
CA ALA A 103 -7.74 7.59 4.04
C ALA A 103 -8.54 7.74 2.74
N SER A 104 -7.93 7.41 1.59
CA SER A 104 -8.58 7.59 0.28
C SER A 104 -9.50 6.43 -0.12
N GLY A 105 -9.49 5.30 0.61
CA GLY A 105 -10.27 4.11 0.25
C GLY A 105 -11.41 3.77 1.19
N ASN A 106 -11.33 4.11 2.48
CA ASN A 106 -12.41 3.89 3.42
C ASN A 106 -13.37 5.10 3.45
N ASN A 107 -14.65 4.85 3.73
CA ASN A 107 -15.61 5.93 3.94
C ASN A 107 -15.20 6.77 5.17
N PRO A 108 -14.95 8.09 5.04
CA PRO A 108 -14.53 8.94 6.14
C PRO A 108 -15.48 8.91 7.34
N ARG A 109 -16.81 8.87 7.09
CA ARG A 109 -17.83 8.79 8.16
C ARG A 109 -17.70 7.53 8.99
N VAL A 110 -17.27 6.42 8.39
CA VAL A 110 -17.04 5.18 9.13
C VAL A 110 -15.81 5.29 9.99
N LEU A 111 -14.70 5.86 9.48
CA LEU A 111 -13.51 6.12 10.28
C LEU A 111 -13.79 7.05 11.47
N GLU A 112 -14.60 8.10 11.27
CA GLU A 112 -15.07 8.99 12.33
C GLU A 112 -15.93 8.26 13.36
N LYS A 113 -16.86 7.39 12.92
CA LYS A 113 -17.68 6.57 13.82
C LYS A 113 -16.82 5.64 14.67
N LEU A 114 -15.79 5.01 14.11
CA LEU A 114 -14.87 4.16 14.86
C LEU A 114 -14.11 4.96 15.93
N ARG A 115 -13.65 6.20 15.60
CA ARG A 115 -13.05 7.10 16.60
C ARG A 115 -14.02 7.47 17.70
N ALA A 116 -15.27 7.80 17.36
CA ALA A 116 -16.32 8.13 18.33
C ALA A 116 -16.66 6.95 19.27
N LEU A 117 -16.43 5.71 18.84
CA LEU A 117 -16.53 4.51 19.67
C LEU A 117 -15.29 4.28 20.56
N GLY A 118 -14.33 5.22 20.57
CA GLY A 118 -13.12 5.14 21.40
C GLY A 118 -12.02 4.24 20.83
N LEU A 119 -12.12 3.78 19.58
CA LEU A 119 -11.11 2.93 18.97
C LEU A 119 -9.90 3.77 18.50
N THR A 120 -8.69 3.28 18.77
CA THR A 120 -7.45 3.88 18.28
C THR A 120 -7.25 3.55 16.80
N LEU A 121 -7.10 4.59 15.97
CA LEU A 121 -6.91 4.46 14.53
C LEU A 121 -5.52 4.91 14.10
N TYR A 122 -4.85 4.08 13.30
CA TYR A 122 -3.75 4.46 12.42
C TYR A 122 -4.30 4.56 11.00
N VAL A 123 -4.25 5.73 10.38
CA VAL A 123 -4.78 5.94 9.03
C VAL A 123 -3.65 5.97 8.02
N SER A 124 -3.62 4.97 7.13
CA SER A 124 -2.63 4.85 6.07
C SER A 124 -3.02 5.68 4.85
N GLU A 125 -2.05 6.39 4.26
CA GLU A 125 -2.15 7.10 2.97
C GLU A 125 -0.77 7.19 2.32
N ILE A 126 -0.32 6.07 1.75
CA ILE A 126 1.03 5.91 1.21
C ILE A 126 1.10 6.42 -0.23
N ARG A 127 1.90 7.47 -0.48
CA ARG A 127 2.09 8.12 -1.78
C ARG A 127 3.53 8.05 -2.29
N SER A 128 4.46 7.51 -1.51
CA SER A 128 5.85 7.32 -1.91
C SER A 128 6.38 5.96 -1.47
N LEU A 129 7.44 5.49 -2.13
CA LEU A 129 8.09 4.23 -1.76
C LEU A 129 8.71 4.30 -0.36
N GLU A 130 9.25 5.45 0.05
CA GLU A 130 9.78 5.61 1.43
C GLU A 130 8.68 5.48 2.48
N GLN A 131 7.45 5.95 2.19
CA GLN A 131 6.34 5.78 3.13
C GLN A 131 5.95 4.31 3.35
N VAL A 132 6.19 3.40 2.39
CA VAL A 132 6.01 1.95 2.62
C VAL A 132 6.93 1.45 3.71
N ALA A 133 8.23 1.81 3.66
CA ALA A 133 9.20 1.43 4.67
C ALA A 133 8.89 2.07 6.04
N THR A 134 8.53 3.35 6.04
CA THR A 134 8.14 4.06 7.27
C THR A 134 6.87 3.48 7.90
N ALA A 135 5.88 3.07 7.10
CA ALA A 135 4.66 2.41 7.59
C ALA A 135 4.98 1.05 8.24
N LEU A 136 5.91 0.26 7.68
CA LEU A 136 6.38 -0.97 8.30
C LEU A 136 6.96 -0.69 9.70
N GLU A 137 7.86 0.29 9.82
CA GLU A 137 8.50 0.65 11.09
C GLU A 137 7.46 1.10 12.13
N ARG A 138 6.54 2.02 11.74
CA ARG A 138 5.49 2.53 12.63
C ARG A 138 4.53 1.45 13.11
N LEU A 139 4.07 0.58 12.20
CA LEU A 139 3.20 -0.54 12.55
C LEU A 139 3.93 -1.57 13.42
N GLY A 140 5.23 -1.78 13.19
CA GLY A 140 6.08 -2.59 14.04
C GLY A 140 6.20 -2.05 15.46
N THR A 141 6.38 -0.74 15.62
CA THR A 141 6.40 -0.08 16.94
C THR A 141 5.07 -0.27 17.68
N LEU A 142 3.94 -0.04 16.99
CA LEU A 142 2.61 -0.22 17.59
C LEU A 142 2.31 -1.67 17.97
N ALA A 143 2.89 -2.65 17.29
CA ALA A 143 2.67 -4.08 17.51
C ALA A 143 3.76 -4.77 18.34
N GLY A 144 4.81 -4.05 18.78
CA GLY A 144 5.96 -4.62 19.52
C GLY A 144 6.78 -5.59 18.68
N THR A 145 6.92 -5.33 17.38
CA THR A 145 7.64 -6.16 16.41
C THR A 145 8.73 -5.37 15.67
N GLU A 146 9.32 -4.36 16.32
CA GLU A 146 10.24 -3.39 15.72
C GLU A 146 11.42 -4.04 15.00
N ALA A 147 12.00 -5.09 15.57
CA ALA A 147 13.15 -5.77 14.96
C ALA A 147 12.80 -6.37 13.60
N GLN A 148 11.64 -7.04 13.50
CA GLN A 148 11.16 -7.62 12.24
C GLN A 148 10.75 -6.53 11.26
N ALA A 149 10.02 -5.52 11.71
CA ALA A 149 9.57 -4.39 10.91
C ALA A 149 10.76 -3.62 10.31
N ARG A 150 11.79 -3.31 11.11
CA ARG A 150 13.02 -2.67 10.65
C ARG A 150 13.74 -3.50 9.60
N LYS A 151 13.90 -4.80 9.84
CA LYS A 151 14.49 -5.71 8.84
C LYS A 151 13.72 -5.71 7.52
N ALA A 152 12.39 -5.69 7.58
CA ALA A 152 11.54 -5.64 6.37
C ALA A 152 11.66 -4.28 5.66
N ALA A 153 11.69 -3.17 6.40
CA ALA A 153 11.87 -1.82 5.88
C ALA A 153 13.22 -1.64 5.21
N ASP A 154 14.30 -2.11 5.83
CA ASP A 154 15.66 -2.04 5.28
C ASP A 154 15.78 -2.87 4.01
N ALA A 155 15.26 -4.10 4.00
CA ALA A 155 15.24 -4.96 2.81
C ALA A 155 14.44 -4.33 1.65
N PHE A 156 13.33 -3.65 1.97
CA PHE A 156 12.54 -2.89 1.00
C PHE A 156 13.34 -1.71 0.41
N ARG A 157 13.98 -0.89 1.25
CA ARG A 157 14.82 0.24 0.83
C ARG A 157 15.99 -0.22 -0.04
N ASP A 158 16.63 -1.33 0.32
CA ASP A 158 17.75 -1.91 -0.45
C ASP A 158 17.31 -2.38 -1.83
N ARG A 159 16.18 -3.07 -1.90
CA ARG A 159 15.61 -3.52 -3.19
C ARG A 159 15.20 -2.33 -4.04
N TRP A 160 14.54 -1.35 -3.48
CA TRP A 160 14.17 -0.11 -4.15
C TRP A 160 15.39 0.63 -4.72
N ARG A 161 16.48 0.77 -3.93
CA ARG A 161 17.74 1.38 -4.39
C ARG A 161 18.34 0.65 -5.58
N ARG A 162 18.32 -0.69 -5.58
CA ARG A 162 18.81 -1.49 -6.73
C ARG A 162 17.96 -1.28 -7.99
N ILE A 163 16.64 -1.22 -7.88
CA ILE A 163 15.76 -0.94 -9.02
C ILE A 163 16.05 0.46 -9.55
N ARG A 164 16.15 1.45 -8.68
CA ARG A 164 16.43 2.84 -9.05
C ARG A 164 17.75 2.97 -9.80
N SER A 165 18.84 2.38 -9.30
CA SER A 165 20.16 2.46 -9.96
C SER A 165 20.17 1.81 -11.34
N ARG A 166 19.29 0.84 -11.60
CA ARG A 166 19.21 0.14 -12.90
C ARG A 166 18.37 0.89 -13.94
N TYR A 167 17.34 1.63 -13.52
CA TYR A 167 16.33 2.10 -14.46
C TYR A 167 16.07 3.61 -14.45
N ALA A 168 16.42 4.36 -13.40
CA ALA A 168 16.01 5.76 -13.27
C ALA A 168 16.58 6.68 -14.39
N ASP A 169 17.79 6.39 -14.84
CA ASP A 169 18.48 7.20 -15.86
C ASP A 169 18.28 6.69 -17.30
N LYS A 170 17.41 5.70 -17.49
CA LYS A 170 17.04 5.21 -18.82
C LYS A 170 16.23 6.26 -19.61
N PRO A 171 16.32 6.28 -20.96
CA PRO A 171 15.50 7.17 -21.78
C PRO A 171 14.03 7.12 -21.41
N ARG A 172 13.40 8.29 -21.24
CA ARG A 172 12.02 8.35 -20.78
C ARG A 172 11.05 7.81 -21.80
N VAL A 173 10.04 7.07 -21.33
CA VAL A 173 8.94 6.52 -22.11
C VAL A 173 7.63 7.11 -21.58
N SER A 174 6.77 7.63 -22.44
CA SER A 174 5.45 8.14 -22.04
C SER A 174 4.51 6.98 -21.78
N VAL A 175 3.89 6.98 -20.57
CA VAL A 175 3.08 5.88 -20.06
C VAL A 175 1.70 6.39 -19.72
N PHE A 176 0.67 5.72 -20.20
CA PHE A 176 -0.68 5.79 -19.68
C PHE A 176 -0.94 4.57 -18.79
N TYR A 177 -1.30 4.79 -17.52
CA TYR A 177 -1.71 3.73 -16.61
C TYR A 177 -3.22 3.73 -16.44
N GLN A 178 -3.89 2.68 -16.87
CA GLN A 178 -5.33 2.50 -16.66
C GLN A 178 -5.56 1.73 -15.38
N ILE A 179 -6.03 2.43 -14.32
CA ILE A 179 -6.27 1.83 -13.01
C ILE A 179 -7.62 1.10 -12.94
N TRP A 180 -8.63 1.60 -13.66
CA TRP A 180 -9.96 1.00 -13.71
C TRP A 180 -10.65 1.24 -15.05
N HIS A 181 -11.67 0.43 -15.39
CA HIS A 181 -12.31 0.47 -16.70
C HIS A 181 -13.74 1.04 -16.70
N LYS A 182 -14.47 0.94 -15.58
CA LYS A 182 -15.84 1.49 -15.40
C LYS A 182 -16.07 1.95 -13.96
N PRO A 183 -15.99 3.27 -13.66
CA PRO A 183 -15.66 4.34 -14.60
C PRO A 183 -14.24 4.22 -15.14
N PHE A 184 -13.97 4.84 -16.31
CA PHE A 184 -12.66 4.84 -16.92
C PHE A 184 -11.73 5.79 -16.16
N MET A 185 -10.69 5.27 -15.50
CA MET A 185 -9.86 6.02 -14.56
C MET A 185 -8.36 5.78 -14.79
N THR A 186 -7.59 6.81 -14.43
CA THR A 186 -6.13 6.78 -14.36
C THR A 186 -5.63 7.26 -13.00
N VAL A 187 -4.35 7.58 -12.90
CA VAL A 187 -3.69 8.15 -11.71
C VAL A 187 -2.94 9.43 -12.10
N ASN A 188 -2.85 10.39 -11.17
CA ASN A 188 -2.02 11.60 -11.37
C ASN A 188 -0.58 11.40 -10.88
N GLY A 189 0.25 12.46 -10.95
CA GLY A 189 1.65 12.44 -10.53
C GLY A 189 1.88 12.20 -9.04
N GLU A 190 0.91 12.49 -8.17
CA GLU A 190 1.03 12.29 -6.73
C GLU A 190 0.78 10.84 -6.29
N HIS A 191 0.16 10.03 -7.17
CA HIS A 191 -0.15 8.65 -6.86
C HIS A 191 1.11 7.79 -6.83
N LEU A 192 1.19 6.82 -5.89
CA LEU A 192 2.35 5.94 -5.74
C LEU A 192 2.71 5.18 -7.04
N ILE A 193 1.72 4.79 -7.85
CA ILE A 193 1.95 4.15 -9.16
C ILE A 193 2.77 5.06 -10.09
N SER A 194 2.54 6.38 -10.07
CA SER A 194 3.34 7.32 -10.86
C SER A 194 4.80 7.38 -10.38
N ARG A 195 5.04 7.24 -9.07
CA ARG A 195 6.40 7.10 -8.53
C ARG A 195 7.07 5.81 -8.99
N VAL A 196 6.31 4.72 -9.14
CA VAL A 196 6.82 3.47 -9.73
C VAL A 196 7.11 3.62 -11.22
N ILE A 197 6.26 4.32 -11.97
CA ILE A 197 6.50 4.64 -13.39
C ILE A 197 7.80 5.46 -13.52
N GLU A 198 7.98 6.50 -12.71
CA GLU A 198 9.20 7.33 -12.67
C GLU A 198 10.45 6.51 -12.31
N LEU A 199 10.35 5.60 -11.32
CA LEU A 199 11.42 4.69 -10.93
C LEU A 199 11.91 3.84 -12.10
N CYS A 200 11.00 3.46 -13.01
CA CYS A 200 11.30 2.70 -14.22
C CYS A 200 11.75 3.57 -15.41
N GLY A 201 12.00 4.87 -15.21
CA GLY A 201 12.33 5.81 -16.29
C GLY A 201 11.14 6.09 -17.22
N GLY A 202 9.91 5.91 -16.75
CA GLY A 202 8.69 6.32 -17.45
C GLY A 202 8.26 7.74 -17.07
N ARG A 203 7.29 8.29 -17.80
CA ARG A 203 6.57 9.53 -17.49
C ARG A 203 5.08 9.27 -17.63
N ASN A 204 4.32 9.47 -16.56
CA ASN A 204 2.87 9.41 -16.63
C ASN A 204 2.35 10.57 -17.49
N VAL A 205 1.54 10.29 -18.54
CA VAL A 205 0.99 11.32 -19.42
C VAL A 205 -0.10 12.17 -18.76
N PHE A 206 -0.62 11.72 -17.58
CA PHE A 206 -1.62 12.42 -16.78
C PHE A 206 -1.08 12.88 -15.42
N ASP A 207 0.24 13.09 -15.32
CA ASP A 207 0.90 13.54 -14.08
C ASP A 207 0.33 14.86 -13.51
N ALA A 208 -0.07 15.80 -14.38
CA ALA A 208 -0.66 17.09 -14.00
C ALA A 208 -2.16 17.07 -13.72
N ALA A 209 -2.83 15.90 -13.72
CA ALA A 209 -4.26 15.83 -13.45
C ALA A 209 -4.60 16.27 -12.00
N PRO A 210 -5.73 16.98 -11.78
CA PRO A 210 -5.99 17.67 -10.50
C PRO A 210 -6.36 16.75 -9.35
N THR A 211 -6.82 15.53 -9.61
CA THR A 211 -7.23 14.56 -8.59
C THR A 211 -6.34 13.32 -8.64
N LEU A 212 -6.21 12.63 -7.51
CA LEU A 212 -5.35 11.45 -7.38
C LEU A 212 -5.68 10.34 -8.37
N THR A 213 -6.98 10.11 -8.57
CA THR A 213 -7.52 9.10 -9.50
C THR A 213 -8.60 9.74 -10.40
N PRO A 214 -8.20 10.49 -11.45
CA PRO A 214 -9.14 11.18 -12.30
C PRO A 214 -9.92 10.21 -13.20
N VAL A 215 -11.21 10.52 -13.40
CA VAL A 215 -12.04 9.91 -14.44
C VAL A 215 -11.70 10.57 -15.77
N LEU A 216 -11.50 9.78 -16.80
CA LEU A 216 -11.15 10.22 -18.15
C LEU A 216 -12.19 9.79 -19.17
N ASN A 217 -12.07 10.36 -20.37
CA ASN A 217 -12.63 9.82 -21.62
C ASN A 217 -11.49 9.27 -22.51
N VAL A 218 -11.87 8.53 -23.54
CA VAL A 218 -10.90 7.91 -24.47
C VAL A 218 -10.16 8.99 -25.26
N GLU A 219 -10.84 10.09 -25.61
CA GLU A 219 -10.32 11.22 -26.38
C GLU A 219 -9.11 11.85 -25.70
N ALA A 220 -9.10 11.94 -24.36
CA ALA A 220 -7.96 12.44 -23.61
C ALA A 220 -6.71 11.55 -23.80
N VAL A 221 -6.89 10.22 -23.83
CA VAL A 221 -5.79 9.29 -24.06
C VAL A 221 -5.31 9.33 -25.51
N LEU A 222 -6.24 9.48 -26.47
CA LEU A 222 -5.90 9.68 -27.90
C LEU A 222 -5.07 10.94 -28.10
N ALA A 223 -5.46 12.04 -27.45
CA ALA A 223 -4.72 13.31 -27.51
C ALA A 223 -3.33 13.22 -26.84
N ALA A 224 -3.21 12.49 -25.72
CA ALA A 224 -1.94 12.27 -25.02
C ALA A 224 -0.99 11.33 -25.78
N ASN A 225 -1.53 10.47 -26.65
CA ASN A 225 -0.82 9.52 -27.50
C ASN A 225 0.38 8.82 -26.80
N PRO A 226 0.16 8.04 -25.73
CA PRO A 226 1.22 7.42 -24.96
C PRO A 226 1.98 6.37 -25.78
N GLN A 227 3.27 6.21 -25.49
CA GLN A 227 4.12 5.16 -26.08
C GLN A 227 3.84 3.77 -25.50
N VAL A 228 3.31 3.74 -24.28
CA VAL A 228 2.94 2.49 -23.58
C VAL A 228 1.61 2.68 -22.88
N ILE A 229 0.73 1.70 -22.99
CA ILE A 229 -0.47 1.57 -22.16
C ILE A 229 -0.23 0.44 -21.18
N VAL A 230 -0.33 0.76 -19.88
CA VAL A 230 -0.21 -0.21 -18.78
C VAL A 230 -1.55 -0.38 -18.12
N ALA A 231 -1.95 -1.61 -17.86
CA ALA A 231 -3.16 -1.90 -17.12
C ALA A 231 -2.96 -3.04 -16.13
N GLY A 232 -3.68 -2.97 -14.99
CA GLY A 232 -3.87 -4.08 -14.07
C GLY A 232 -5.20 -4.78 -14.33
N GLY A 233 -5.25 -6.08 -14.07
CA GLY A 233 -6.50 -6.86 -14.03
C GLY A 233 -6.77 -7.30 -12.59
N MET A 234 -7.91 -7.93 -12.33
CA MET A 234 -8.15 -8.57 -11.05
C MET A 234 -7.35 -9.87 -10.97
N GLY A 235 -6.44 -9.97 -9.98
CA GLY A 235 -5.53 -11.11 -9.83
C GLY A 235 -4.50 -11.19 -10.97
N GLU A 236 -4.10 -12.40 -11.34
CA GLU A 236 -3.11 -12.68 -12.40
C GLU A 236 -3.74 -12.75 -13.81
N ALA A 237 -5.07 -12.57 -13.94
CA ALA A 237 -5.75 -12.65 -15.21
C ALA A 237 -5.48 -11.39 -16.05
N TYR A 238 -5.06 -11.61 -17.31
CA TYR A 238 -4.92 -10.54 -18.30
C TYR A 238 -6.29 -9.88 -18.56
N PRO A 239 -6.42 -8.56 -18.42
CA PRO A 239 -7.71 -7.91 -18.52
C PRO A 239 -8.14 -7.72 -19.98
N GLU A 240 -9.30 -8.25 -20.36
CA GLU A 240 -9.89 -8.07 -21.70
C GLU A 240 -10.00 -6.59 -22.11
N TRP A 241 -10.24 -5.71 -21.15
CA TRP A 241 -10.35 -4.27 -21.41
C TRP A 241 -9.01 -3.60 -21.81
N LEU A 242 -7.86 -4.23 -21.59
CA LEU A 242 -6.58 -3.79 -22.17
C LEU A 242 -6.54 -4.05 -23.69
N GLU A 243 -7.10 -5.18 -24.14
CA GLU A 243 -7.22 -5.48 -25.58
C GLU A 243 -8.18 -4.52 -26.30
N ASN A 244 -9.13 -3.90 -25.61
CA ASN A 244 -10.02 -2.93 -26.21
C ASN A 244 -9.27 -1.73 -26.85
N TRP A 245 -8.05 -1.42 -26.40
CA TRP A 245 -7.23 -0.38 -26.99
C TRP A 245 -6.85 -0.65 -28.46
N ARG A 246 -6.84 -1.89 -28.90
CA ARG A 246 -6.58 -2.25 -30.30
C ARG A 246 -7.57 -1.65 -31.31
N ARG A 247 -8.70 -1.13 -30.83
CA ARG A 247 -9.69 -0.39 -31.64
C ARG A 247 -9.17 0.96 -32.13
N TRP A 248 -8.08 1.47 -31.55
CA TRP A 248 -7.45 2.73 -31.91
C TRP A 248 -6.03 2.51 -32.43
N PRO A 249 -5.88 1.98 -33.68
CA PRO A 249 -4.58 1.62 -34.24
C PRO A 249 -3.67 2.83 -34.50
N GLN A 250 -4.21 4.06 -34.46
CA GLN A 250 -3.44 5.30 -34.57
C GLN A 250 -2.61 5.62 -33.32
N LEU A 251 -2.94 5.07 -32.14
CA LEU A 251 -2.17 5.25 -30.91
C LEU A 251 -0.78 4.63 -31.06
N GLU A 252 0.26 5.37 -30.67
CA GLU A 252 1.65 4.90 -30.72
C GLU A 252 1.82 3.56 -29.97
N ALA A 253 1.24 3.44 -28.78
CA ALA A 253 1.26 2.21 -28.00
C ALA A 253 0.64 1.02 -28.73
N VAL A 254 -0.49 1.23 -29.42
CA VAL A 254 -1.20 0.15 -30.15
C VAL A 254 -0.45 -0.23 -31.43
N LYS A 255 -0.03 0.78 -32.21
CA LYS A 255 0.74 0.60 -33.45
C LYS A 255 1.99 -0.25 -33.24
N ASN A 256 2.66 -0.06 -32.10
CA ASN A 256 3.92 -0.74 -31.77
C ASN A 256 3.75 -1.97 -30.87
N GLY A 257 2.52 -2.35 -30.51
CA GLY A 257 2.23 -3.48 -29.64
C GLY A 257 2.70 -3.30 -28.19
N HIS A 258 2.71 -2.08 -27.68
CA HIS A 258 3.17 -1.73 -26.33
C HIS A 258 1.99 -1.69 -25.33
N LEU A 259 1.18 -2.74 -25.31
CA LEU A 259 0.15 -2.98 -24.29
C LEU A 259 0.75 -3.88 -23.21
N VAL A 260 0.86 -3.37 -22.00
CA VAL A 260 1.57 -4.02 -20.89
C VAL A 260 0.59 -4.35 -19.77
N PHE A 261 0.62 -5.59 -19.33
CA PHE A 261 -0.13 -6.05 -18.16
C PHE A 261 0.79 -6.20 -16.96
N VAL A 262 0.38 -5.59 -15.84
CA VAL A 262 0.97 -5.84 -14.52
C VAL A 262 -0.17 -6.09 -13.54
N PRO A 263 -0.20 -7.22 -12.80
CA PRO A 263 -1.26 -7.52 -11.86
C PRO A 263 -1.54 -6.36 -10.90
N SER A 264 -2.81 -6.00 -10.73
CA SER A 264 -3.21 -4.86 -9.88
C SER A 264 -2.76 -5.02 -8.43
N ASP A 265 -2.77 -6.24 -7.90
CA ASP A 265 -2.31 -6.55 -6.54
C ASP A 265 -0.85 -6.15 -6.29
N LEU A 266 -0.04 -6.06 -7.35
CA LEU A 266 1.36 -5.68 -7.26
C LEU A 266 1.61 -4.18 -7.40
N LEU A 267 0.69 -3.40 -8.01
CA LEU A 267 0.88 -1.95 -8.20
C LEU A 267 -0.13 -1.10 -7.43
N GLN A 268 -1.35 -1.63 -7.18
CA GLN A 268 -2.41 -0.87 -6.52
C GLN A 268 -2.46 -1.07 -5.00
N ARG A 269 -1.64 -1.97 -4.46
CA ARG A 269 -1.49 -2.18 -3.02
C ARG A 269 -0.17 -1.56 -2.55
N PRO A 270 -0.18 -0.43 -1.82
CA PRO A 270 1.02 0.22 -1.28
C PRO A 270 1.60 -0.60 -0.11
N ALA A 271 2.23 -1.72 -0.43
CA ALA A 271 2.83 -2.70 0.47
C ALA A 271 4.15 -3.22 -0.12
N PRO A 272 4.97 -4.02 0.58
CA PRO A 272 6.29 -4.43 0.07
C PRO A 272 6.30 -5.07 -1.31
N ARG A 273 5.22 -5.77 -1.71
CA ARG A 273 5.09 -6.40 -3.04
C ARG A 273 4.97 -5.39 -4.19
N ILE A 274 4.83 -4.10 -3.91
CA ILE A 274 4.85 -3.07 -4.96
C ILE A 274 6.18 -3.10 -5.73
N LEU A 275 7.27 -3.56 -5.12
CA LEU A 275 8.54 -3.72 -5.80
C LEU A 275 8.55 -4.91 -6.78
N ASP A 276 7.72 -5.94 -6.58
CA ASP A 276 7.51 -7.00 -7.57
C ASP A 276 6.82 -6.44 -8.81
N GLY A 277 5.82 -5.58 -8.60
CA GLY A 277 5.16 -4.85 -9.67
C GLY A 277 6.08 -3.85 -10.37
N ALA A 278 6.93 -3.17 -9.61
CA ALA A 278 7.92 -2.24 -10.14
C ALA A 278 8.92 -2.96 -11.04
N GLU A 279 9.48 -4.10 -10.64
CA GLU A 279 10.41 -4.87 -11.46
C GLU A 279 9.76 -5.33 -12.77
N ARG A 280 8.54 -5.89 -12.73
CA ARG A 280 7.78 -6.27 -13.94
C ARG A 280 7.54 -5.08 -14.87
N LEU A 281 7.16 -3.92 -14.31
CA LEU A 281 6.95 -2.71 -15.12
C LEU A 281 8.25 -2.19 -15.71
N CYS A 282 9.33 -2.12 -14.93
CA CYS A 282 10.63 -1.66 -15.39
C CYS A 282 11.17 -2.54 -16.52
N GLU A 283 11.06 -3.86 -16.42
CA GLU A 283 11.44 -4.81 -17.46
C GLU A 283 10.62 -4.62 -18.73
N ALA A 284 9.30 -4.43 -18.59
CA ALA A 284 8.43 -4.17 -19.72
C ALA A 284 8.78 -2.86 -20.43
N LEU A 285 9.04 -1.77 -19.69
CA LEU A 285 9.47 -0.48 -20.28
C LEU A 285 10.85 -0.60 -20.93
N ASP A 286 11.77 -1.42 -20.40
CA ASP A 286 13.08 -1.62 -21.00
C ASP A 286 12.99 -2.40 -22.33
N ALA A 287 12.10 -3.41 -22.38
CA ALA A 287 11.77 -4.11 -23.62
C ALA A 287 11.17 -3.16 -24.69
N VAL A 288 10.32 -2.21 -24.27
CA VAL A 288 9.78 -1.16 -25.16
C VAL A 288 10.91 -0.29 -25.71
N ARG A 289 11.82 0.21 -24.86
CA ARG A 289 12.97 1.02 -25.30
C ARG A 289 13.82 0.30 -26.33
N THR A 290 14.07 -0.99 -26.11
CA THR A 290 14.85 -1.82 -27.03
C THR A 290 14.18 -1.92 -28.40
N ARG A 291 12.87 -2.18 -28.46
CA ARG A 291 12.11 -2.20 -29.73
C ARG A 291 12.10 -0.85 -30.42
N MET A 292 11.89 0.25 -29.68
CA MET A 292 11.94 1.60 -30.25
C MET A 292 13.31 1.95 -30.83
N ALA A 293 14.39 1.54 -30.16
CA ALA A 293 15.76 1.76 -30.66
C ALA A 293 16.04 0.94 -31.92
N GLN A 294 15.56 -0.30 -32.01
CA GLN A 294 15.66 -1.13 -33.21
C GLN A 294 14.89 -0.53 -34.38
N ALA A 295 13.65 -0.10 -34.16
CA ALA A 295 12.83 0.55 -35.21
C ALA A 295 13.45 1.84 -35.80
N ARG A 296 14.21 2.59 -34.97
CA ARG A 296 14.91 3.80 -35.40
C ARG A 296 16.18 3.52 -36.24
N ARG A 297 16.76 2.32 -36.11
CA ARG A 297 17.99 1.95 -36.86
C ARG A 297 17.70 1.46 -38.29
N GLY A 298 16.41 1.20 -38.61
CA GLY A 298 15.98 0.63 -39.88
C GLY A 298 16.47 -0.80 -40.10
N PRO A 299 16.02 -1.47 -41.18
CA PRO A 299 16.61 -2.72 -41.62
C PRO A 299 18.03 -2.54 -42.14
#